data_059ee516db99c5a6812b6f4b77a68359
#
_entry.id   059ee516db99c5a6812b6f4b77a68359
#
_cell.length_a   1.000
_cell.length_b   1.000
_cell.length_c   1.000
_cell.angle_alpha   90.00
_cell.angle_beta   90.00
_cell.angle_gamma   90.00
#
_symmetry.space_group_name_H-M   'P 1'
#
loop_
_entity.id
_entity.type
_entity.pdbx_description
1 polymer ?
#
loop_
_entity_poly.entity_id
_entity_poly.type
_entity_poly.pdbx_seq_one_letter_code
_entity_poly.pdbx_strand_id
1 'polypeptide(L)'
;GSSANLIAFMTLTAPELGDRQIKKGDEIITVACGFPTTVTPAIQYGAVPVFVDVTVPQYNIDVTKLEAALSPKTKAVMIAHTLGNPFDLSAVKAFCDAHNLWLVEDNCDALGTQYTINGETRFTGTWGDIGTSSFYPPHHMTMGEGGCVYTNNPKLNRLILYYRDWGRDCICPSGQDNFCGHRFDGQFGELPKGY
;
A
#
# COMPACT_ATOMS: atom_id res chain seq x y z
N GLY A 1 5.04 8.67 6.73
CA GLY A 1 4.20 7.44 6.66
C GLY A 1 2.80 7.70 6.15
N SER A 2 2.05 8.61 6.76
CA SER A 2 0.62 8.82 6.43
C SER A 2 0.36 9.09 4.96
N SER A 3 1.12 10.00 4.34
CA SER A 3 0.99 10.29 2.91
C SER A 3 1.46 9.11 2.04
N ALA A 4 2.45 8.36 2.49
CA ALA A 4 2.90 7.15 1.80
C ALA A 4 1.80 6.09 1.78
N ASN A 5 1.17 5.81 2.94
CA ASN A 5 0.03 4.90 3.04
C ASN A 5 -1.17 5.36 2.19
N LEU A 6 -1.45 6.67 2.18
CA LEU A 6 -2.51 7.23 1.33
C LEU A 6 -2.22 7.00 -0.16
N ILE A 7 -1.01 7.30 -0.63
CA ILE A 7 -0.63 7.10 -2.03
C ILE A 7 -0.64 5.61 -2.38
N ALA A 8 -0.12 4.74 -1.52
CA ALA A 8 -0.12 3.29 -1.74
C ALA A 8 -1.54 2.77 -1.93
N PHE A 9 -2.46 3.15 -1.03
CA PHE A 9 -3.86 2.75 -1.13
C PHE A 9 -4.55 3.33 -2.38
N MET A 10 -4.40 4.64 -2.62
CA MET A 10 -5.02 5.32 -3.76
C MET A 10 -4.54 4.75 -5.10
N THR A 11 -3.29 4.30 -5.18
CA THR A 11 -2.77 3.60 -6.36
C THR A 11 -3.62 2.38 -6.73
N LEU A 12 -4.11 1.65 -5.73
CA LEU A 12 -4.93 0.45 -5.94
C LEU A 12 -6.37 0.77 -6.35
N THR A 13 -6.78 2.04 -6.30
CA THR A 13 -8.09 2.51 -6.78
C THR A 13 -8.07 2.94 -8.24
N ALA A 14 -6.92 2.86 -8.91
CA ALA A 14 -6.75 3.31 -10.29
C ALA A 14 -7.58 2.46 -11.27
N PRO A 15 -8.38 3.09 -12.17
CA PRO A 15 -9.18 2.38 -13.17
C PRO A 15 -8.37 1.46 -14.07
N GLU A 16 -7.09 1.78 -14.31
CA GLU A 16 -6.16 1.00 -15.11
C GLU A 16 -5.89 -0.40 -14.56
N LEU A 17 -6.24 -0.66 -13.30
CA LEU A 17 -6.10 -1.99 -12.68
C LEU A 17 -7.22 -2.95 -13.05
N GLY A 18 -8.28 -2.47 -13.73
CA GLY A 18 -9.37 -3.30 -14.23
C GLY A 18 -10.09 -4.05 -13.08
N ASP A 19 -10.18 -5.37 -13.18
CA ASP A 19 -10.90 -6.20 -12.18
C ASP A 19 -10.25 -6.20 -10.80
N ARG A 20 -8.97 -5.85 -10.70
CA ARG A 20 -8.24 -5.70 -9.44
C ARG A 20 -8.38 -4.30 -8.83
N GLN A 21 -9.05 -3.35 -9.50
CA GLN A 21 -9.32 -2.03 -8.96
C GLN A 21 -10.11 -2.13 -7.65
N ILE A 22 -9.67 -1.40 -6.63
CA ILE A 22 -10.45 -1.21 -5.39
C ILE A 22 -11.49 -0.13 -5.66
N LYS A 23 -12.75 -0.43 -5.36
CA LYS A 23 -13.90 0.47 -5.50
C LYS A 23 -14.52 0.80 -4.14
N LYS A 24 -15.34 1.83 -4.09
CA LYS A 24 -16.12 2.15 -2.88
C LYS A 24 -17.00 0.95 -2.49
N GLY A 25 -16.96 0.58 -1.22
CA GLY A 25 -17.66 -0.58 -0.69
C GLY A 25 -16.89 -1.90 -0.79
N ASP A 26 -15.73 -1.93 -1.47
CA ASP A 26 -14.82 -3.09 -1.40
C ASP A 26 -14.16 -3.18 -0.03
N GLU A 27 -13.76 -4.38 0.35
CA GLU A 27 -13.26 -4.70 1.68
C GLU A 27 -11.74 -4.82 1.69
N ILE A 28 -11.15 -4.29 2.78
CA ILE A 28 -9.72 -4.32 3.04
C ILE A 28 -9.48 -4.99 4.39
N ILE A 29 -8.82 -6.13 4.38
CA ILE A 29 -8.43 -6.82 5.62
C ILE A 29 -7.30 -6.04 6.28
N THR A 30 -7.46 -5.79 7.58
CA THR A 30 -6.51 -5.04 8.41
C THR A 30 -6.63 -5.47 9.87
N VAL A 31 -5.90 -4.80 10.76
CA VAL A 31 -5.98 -5.02 12.22
C VAL A 31 -6.33 -3.72 12.94
N ALA A 32 -7.05 -3.83 14.06
CA ALA A 32 -7.35 -2.68 14.92
C ALA A 32 -6.17 -2.28 15.83
N CYS A 33 -5.28 -3.24 16.11
CA CYS A 33 -4.07 -3.01 16.90
C CYS A 33 -2.95 -2.49 16.00
N GLY A 34 -3.01 -1.20 15.65
CA GLY A 34 -2.06 -0.58 14.74
C GLY A 34 -2.23 0.93 14.67
N PHE A 35 -1.40 1.57 13.86
CA PHE A 35 -1.46 3.01 13.70
C PHE A 35 -2.62 3.40 12.76
N PRO A 36 -3.39 4.46 13.08
CA PRO A 36 -4.59 4.82 12.30
C PRO A 36 -4.35 5.04 10.81
N THR A 37 -3.17 5.52 10.42
CA THR A 37 -2.88 5.86 9.02
C THR A 37 -2.69 4.65 8.11
N THR A 38 -2.56 3.44 8.66
CA THR A 38 -2.64 2.19 7.89
C THR A 38 -4.07 1.90 7.43
N VAL A 39 -5.08 2.36 8.19
CA VAL A 39 -6.51 2.09 7.94
C VAL A 39 -7.23 3.26 7.29
N THR A 40 -6.89 4.48 7.70
CA THR A 40 -7.59 5.72 7.31
C THR A 40 -7.77 5.90 5.80
N PRO A 41 -6.81 5.57 4.92
CA PRO A 41 -6.99 5.71 3.48
C PRO A 41 -8.19 4.92 2.93
N ALA A 42 -8.42 3.71 3.43
CA ALA A 42 -9.56 2.90 3.04
C ALA A 42 -10.89 3.59 3.40
N ILE A 43 -10.99 4.12 4.62
CA ILE A 43 -12.17 4.83 5.11
C ILE A 43 -12.41 6.12 4.30
N GLN A 44 -11.36 6.91 4.06
CA GLN A 44 -11.45 8.15 3.29
C GLN A 44 -11.94 7.93 1.87
N TYR A 45 -11.54 6.84 1.25
CA TYR A 45 -11.99 6.49 -0.10
C TYR A 45 -13.41 5.94 -0.11
N GLY A 46 -13.88 5.36 0.99
CA GLY A 46 -15.17 4.68 1.11
C GLY A 46 -15.09 3.16 0.90
N ALA A 47 -13.91 2.58 1.03
CA ALA A 47 -13.73 1.14 1.21
C ALA A 47 -14.03 0.75 2.67
N VAL A 48 -14.27 -0.51 2.92
CA VAL A 48 -14.69 -1.05 4.22
C VAL A 48 -13.52 -1.79 4.87
N PRO A 49 -12.95 -1.31 5.98
CA PRO A 49 -11.96 -2.08 6.72
C PRO A 49 -12.61 -3.28 7.41
N VAL A 50 -12.04 -4.45 7.19
CA VAL A 50 -12.41 -5.70 7.86
C VAL A 50 -11.31 -6.01 8.87
N PHE A 51 -11.63 -5.86 10.15
CA PHE A 51 -10.67 -6.04 11.22
C PHE A 51 -10.53 -7.51 11.61
N VAL A 52 -9.31 -8.01 11.52
CA VAL A 52 -8.90 -9.30 12.07
C VAL A 52 -8.16 -9.06 13.38
N ASP A 53 -8.39 -9.92 14.35
CA ASP A 53 -7.73 -9.81 15.65
C ASP A 53 -6.23 -10.12 15.56
N VAL A 54 -5.50 -9.81 16.61
CA VAL A 54 -4.06 -10.03 16.70
C VAL A 54 -3.74 -11.11 17.74
N THR A 55 -2.57 -11.73 17.61
CA THR A 55 -2.04 -12.68 18.60
C THR A 55 -1.24 -11.96 19.68
N VAL A 56 -1.35 -12.39 20.91
CA VAL A 56 -0.54 -11.90 22.04
C VAL A 56 0.53 -12.97 22.36
N PRO A 57 1.78 -12.61 22.54
CA PRO A 57 2.35 -11.26 22.73
C PRO A 57 2.88 -10.59 21.48
N GLN A 58 2.69 -11.12 20.27
CA GLN A 58 3.29 -10.60 19.05
C GLN A 58 2.60 -9.33 18.51
N TYR A 59 1.32 -9.16 18.79
CA TYR A 59 0.46 -8.07 18.32
C TYR A 59 0.37 -7.95 16.79
N ASN A 60 0.70 -9.01 16.07
CA ASN A 60 0.51 -9.16 14.65
C ASN A 60 -0.79 -9.91 14.34
N ILE A 61 -1.28 -9.76 13.11
CA ILE A 61 -2.52 -10.39 12.64
C ILE A 61 -2.57 -11.89 12.96
N ASP A 62 -3.70 -12.35 13.47
CA ASP A 62 -3.98 -13.78 13.63
C ASP A 62 -4.31 -14.41 12.28
N VAL A 63 -3.30 -14.99 11.64
CA VAL A 63 -3.42 -15.57 10.30
C VAL A 63 -4.44 -16.71 10.22
N THR A 64 -4.78 -17.33 11.34
CA THR A 64 -5.79 -18.41 11.37
C THR A 64 -7.21 -17.91 11.11
N LYS A 65 -7.42 -16.59 11.19
CA LYS A 65 -8.73 -15.94 10.99
C LYS A 65 -8.88 -15.29 9.61
N LEU A 66 -7.84 -15.34 8.76
CA LEU A 66 -7.88 -14.68 7.46
C LEU A 66 -8.99 -15.23 6.55
N GLU A 67 -9.16 -16.55 6.48
CA GLU A 67 -10.21 -17.17 5.67
C GLU A 67 -11.63 -16.78 6.14
N ALA A 68 -11.82 -16.60 7.43
CA ALA A 68 -13.11 -16.15 7.98
C ALA A 68 -13.41 -14.68 7.69
N ALA A 69 -12.39 -13.89 7.40
CA ALA A 69 -12.50 -12.47 7.03
C ALA A 69 -12.69 -12.25 5.53
N LEU A 70 -12.54 -13.30 4.72
CA LEU A 70 -12.65 -13.22 3.27
C LEU A 70 -14.12 -13.13 2.82
N SER A 71 -14.39 -12.25 1.87
CA SER A 71 -15.67 -12.18 1.17
C SER A 71 -15.45 -11.92 -0.32
N PRO A 72 -16.50 -12.00 -1.17
CA PRO A 72 -16.40 -11.61 -2.57
C PRO A 72 -16.02 -10.14 -2.82
N LYS A 73 -16.11 -9.31 -1.78
CA LYS A 73 -15.74 -7.88 -1.84
C LYS A 73 -14.30 -7.62 -1.39
N THR A 74 -13.64 -8.60 -0.80
CA THR A 74 -12.26 -8.45 -0.33
C THR A 74 -11.33 -8.23 -1.52
N LYS A 75 -10.52 -7.16 -1.48
CA LYS A 75 -9.59 -6.77 -2.55
C LYS A 75 -8.16 -6.66 -2.10
N ALA A 76 -7.90 -6.40 -0.82
CA ALA A 76 -6.56 -6.22 -0.32
C ALA A 76 -6.41 -6.63 1.15
N VAL A 77 -5.17 -6.92 1.51
CA VAL A 77 -4.68 -6.91 2.89
C VAL A 77 -3.73 -5.72 3.02
N MET A 78 -3.98 -4.85 3.99
CA MET A 78 -3.11 -3.70 4.29
C MET A 78 -2.84 -3.67 5.78
N ILE A 79 -1.63 -4.05 6.18
CA ILE A 79 -1.23 -4.22 7.58
C ILE A 79 0.21 -3.78 7.80
N ALA A 80 0.53 -3.41 9.05
CA ALA A 80 1.87 -3.03 9.45
C ALA A 80 2.64 -4.20 10.06
N HIS A 81 3.97 -4.14 9.96
CA HIS A 81 4.87 -4.96 10.76
C HIS A 81 4.98 -4.31 12.15
N THR A 82 4.16 -4.80 13.09
CA THR A 82 3.94 -4.17 14.39
C THR A 82 5.24 -3.97 15.16
N LEU A 83 5.57 -2.70 15.45
CA LEU A 83 6.78 -2.31 16.19
C LEU A 83 8.08 -2.90 15.63
N GLY A 84 8.12 -3.14 14.31
CA GLY A 84 9.28 -3.74 13.63
C GLY A 84 9.34 -5.27 13.69
N ASN A 85 8.38 -5.92 14.33
CA ASN A 85 8.23 -7.37 14.37
C ASN A 85 7.39 -7.82 13.15
N PRO A 86 7.96 -8.58 12.20
CA PRO A 86 7.21 -8.99 11.02
C PRO A 86 6.01 -9.86 11.39
N PHE A 87 4.87 -9.59 10.78
CA PHE A 87 3.77 -10.57 10.79
C PHE A 87 4.19 -11.83 10.00
N ASP A 88 3.44 -12.91 10.11
CA ASP A 88 3.67 -14.13 9.30
C ASP A 88 3.44 -13.82 7.81
N LEU A 89 4.52 -13.27 7.19
CA LEU A 89 4.53 -12.93 5.76
C LEU A 89 4.29 -14.14 4.87
N SER A 90 4.77 -15.33 5.27
CA SER A 90 4.55 -16.55 4.50
C SER A 90 3.07 -16.87 4.37
N ALA A 91 2.35 -16.85 5.49
CA ALA A 91 0.93 -17.14 5.51
C ALA A 91 0.09 -16.04 4.84
N VAL A 92 0.36 -14.76 5.15
CA VAL A 92 -0.38 -13.63 4.56
C VAL A 92 -0.15 -13.54 3.06
N LYS A 93 1.09 -13.71 2.59
CA LYS A 93 1.40 -13.70 1.16
C LYS A 93 0.71 -14.85 0.44
N ALA A 94 0.78 -16.07 0.98
CA ALA A 94 0.11 -17.24 0.40
C ALA A 94 -1.42 -17.03 0.30
N PHE A 95 -2.02 -16.46 1.34
CA PHE A 95 -3.44 -16.10 1.35
C PHE A 95 -3.77 -15.07 0.26
N CYS A 96 -3.01 -13.98 0.15
CA CYS A 96 -3.21 -12.97 -0.87
C CYS A 96 -3.08 -13.53 -2.29
N ASP A 97 -2.08 -14.38 -2.52
CA ASP A 97 -1.85 -15.02 -3.83
C ASP A 97 -2.98 -15.99 -4.19
N ALA A 98 -3.45 -16.79 -3.23
CA ALA A 98 -4.53 -17.74 -3.45
C ALA A 98 -5.86 -17.07 -3.83
N HIS A 99 -6.11 -15.89 -3.28
CA HIS A 99 -7.36 -15.14 -3.48
C HIS A 99 -7.23 -13.92 -4.41
N ASN A 100 -6.08 -13.77 -5.09
CA ASN A 100 -5.78 -12.64 -6.00
C ASN A 100 -5.99 -11.27 -5.33
N LEU A 101 -5.60 -11.14 -4.06
CA LEU A 101 -5.68 -9.90 -3.29
C LEU A 101 -4.39 -9.09 -3.41
N TRP A 102 -4.49 -7.78 -3.27
CA TRP A 102 -3.33 -6.92 -3.08
C TRP A 102 -2.77 -7.07 -1.67
N LEU A 103 -1.45 -7.11 -1.55
CA LEU A 103 -0.76 -7.02 -0.26
C LEU A 103 0.00 -5.70 -0.18
N VAL A 104 -0.41 -4.84 0.77
CA VAL A 104 0.30 -3.60 1.11
C VAL A 104 0.95 -3.79 2.48
N GLU A 105 2.27 -3.71 2.51
CA GLU A 105 3.07 -3.80 3.73
C GLU A 105 3.38 -2.38 4.24
N ASP A 106 2.77 -1.99 5.37
CA ASP A 106 3.19 -0.80 6.09
C ASP A 106 4.47 -1.14 6.88
N ASN A 107 5.60 -0.71 6.35
CA ASN A 107 6.94 -1.01 6.86
C ASN A 107 7.53 0.15 7.68
N CYS A 108 6.69 1.06 8.17
CA CYS A 108 7.14 2.26 8.86
C CYS A 108 8.00 1.96 10.09
N ASP A 109 7.67 0.90 10.84
CA ASP A 109 8.40 0.48 12.05
C ASP A 109 9.46 -0.59 11.78
N ALA A 110 9.55 -1.14 10.56
CA ALA A 110 10.36 -2.32 10.26
C ALA A 110 11.44 -2.07 9.21
N LEU A 111 11.91 -0.82 9.07
CA LEU A 111 12.95 -0.48 8.12
C LEU A 111 14.24 -1.28 8.41
N GLY A 112 14.71 -2.04 7.41
CA GLY A 112 15.89 -2.90 7.54
C GLY A 112 15.63 -4.29 8.11
N THR A 113 14.42 -4.58 8.57
CA THR A 113 14.03 -5.93 8.99
C THR A 113 13.98 -6.87 7.79
N GLN A 114 14.42 -8.11 7.98
CA GLN A 114 14.43 -9.14 6.96
C GLN A 114 13.46 -10.28 7.31
N TYR A 115 12.93 -10.92 6.29
CA TYR A 115 12.08 -12.09 6.41
C TYR A 115 12.46 -13.14 5.36
N THR A 116 12.30 -14.43 5.68
CA THR A 116 12.67 -15.52 4.78
C THR A 116 11.44 -16.35 4.43
N ILE A 117 11.16 -16.50 3.13
CA ILE A 117 10.12 -17.39 2.62
C ILE A 117 10.79 -18.40 1.66
N ASN A 118 10.61 -19.69 1.91
CA ASN A 118 11.13 -20.76 1.07
C ASN A 118 12.65 -20.65 0.76
N GLY A 119 13.44 -20.19 1.72
CA GLY A 119 14.89 -20.03 1.59
C GLY A 119 15.34 -18.72 0.91
N GLU A 120 14.43 -17.91 0.40
CA GLU A 120 14.72 -16.57 -0.08
C GLU A 120 14.55 -15.56 1.04
N THR A 121 15.57 -14.71 1.25
CA THR A 121 15.54 -13.64 2.25
C THR A 121 15.45 -12.28 1.58
N ARG A 122 14.47 -11.47 1.96
CA ARG A 122 14.28 -10.09 1.52
C ARG A 122 13.99 -9.17 2.70
N PHE A 123 14.10 -7.88 2.47
CA PHE A 123 13.61 -6.89 3.42
C PHE A 123 12.08 -6.91 3.48
N THR A 124 11.52 -6.72 4.68
CA THR A 124 10.08 -6.45 4.85
C THR A 124 9.69 -5.20 4.04
N GLY A 125 8.43 -5.14 3.62
CA GLY A 125 7.94 -4.12 2.67
C GLY A 125 8.21 -4.45 1.21
N THR A 126 8.94 -5.55 0.90
CA THR A 126 9.27 -5.96 -0.48
C THR A 126 8.68 -7.30 -0.89
N TRP A 127 7.88 -7.91 -0.04
CA TRP A 127 7.21 -9.18 -0.29
C TRP A 127 5.82 -9.00 -0.91
N GLY A 128 5.13 -7.93 -0.53
CA GLY A 128 3.84 -7.55 -1.09
C GLY A 128 3.94 -6.82 -2.42
N ASP A 129 2.79 -6.31 -2.88
CA ASP A 129 2.69 -5.53 -4.11
C ASP A 129 3.22 -4.11 -3.94
N ILE A 130 2.97 -3.50 -2.77
CA ILE A 130 3.44 -2.16 -2.41
C ILE A 130 3.94 -2.17 -0.97
N GLY A 131 5.09 -1.55 -0.74
CA GLY A 131 5.60 -1.24 0.59
C GLY A 131 5.62 0.26 0.85
N THR A 132 5.47 0.64 2.12
CA THR A 132 5.59 2.02 2.57
C THR A 132 6.57 2.14 3.71
N SER A 133 7.25 3.27 3.83
CA SER A 133 8.10 3.59 4.96
C SER A 133 7.89 5.04 5.39
N SER A 134 8.22 5.32 6.64
CA SER A 134 8.10 6.63 7.24
C SER A 134 9.44 7.16 7.73
N PHE A 135 9.65 8.44 7.55
CA PHE A 135 10.80 9.19 8.07
C PHE A 135 10.36 10.29 9.04
N TYR A 136 9.23 10.06 9.72
CA TYR A 136 8.75 10.84 10.85
C TYR A 136 9.73 10.72 12.03
N PRO A 137 9.88 11.74 12.90
CA PRO A 137 10.90 11.75 13.94
C PRO A 137 11.06 10.50 14.82
N PRO A 138 10.02 9.77 15.24
CA PRO A 138 10.19 8.60 16.12
C PRO A 138 10.66 7.34 15.42
N HIS A 139 10.76 7.31 14.09
CA HIS A 139 11.21 6.13 13.35
C HIS A 139 12.74 6.02 13.30
N HIS A 140 13.25 4.92 12.74
CA HIS A 140 14.68 4.58 12.67
C HIS A 140 15.54 5.65 12.00
N MET A 141 15.00 6.32 11.00
CA MET A 141 15.59 7.49 10.34
C MET A 141 14.55 8.57 10.21
N THR A 142 14.96 9.81 10.37
CA THR A 142 14.05 10.95 10.21
C THR A 142 14.56 11.95 9.18
N MET A 143 13.62 12.57 8.47
CA MET A 143 13.88 13.75 7.65
C MET A 143 12.99 14.94 8.09
N GLY A 144 12.62 14.98 9.37
CA GLY A 144 11.62 15.88 9.91
C GLY A 144 10.22 15.35 9.66
N GLU A 145 9.77 15.44 8.42
CA GLU A 145 8.58 14.78 7.90
C GLU A 145 8.93 14.14 6.55
N GLY A 146 8.40 12.96 6.31
CA GLY A 146 8.61 12.28 5.05
C GLY A 146 8.19 10.82 5.05
N GLY A 147 8.23 10.23 3.87
CA GLY A 147 7.95 8.83 3.65
C GLY A 147 8.28 8.42 2.22
N CYS A 148 8.25 7.14 1.98
CA CYS A 148 8.36 6.62 0.63
C CYS A 148 7.37 5.49 0.38
N VAL A 149 7.02 5.34 -0.89
CA VAL A 149 6.24 4.22 -1.42
C VAL A 149 7.12 3.51 -2.43
N TYR A 150 7.17 2.20 -2.38
CA TYR A 150 8.01 1.41 -3.27
C TYR A 150 7.30 0.14 -3.72
N THR A 151 7.64 -0.31 -4.93
CA THR A 151 7.10 -1.50 -5.55
C THR A 151 8.06 -2.06 -6.58
N ASN A 152 8.02 -3.37 -6.80
CA ASN A 152 8.73 -4.02 -7.90
C ASN A 152 7.88 -4.12 -9.19
N ASN A 153 6.64 -3.66 -9.16
CA ASN A 153 5.72 -3.70 -10.30
C ASN A 153 5.77 -2.39 -11.08
N PRO A 154 6.28 -2.38 -12.34
CA PRO A 154 6.40 -1.14 -13.14
C PRO A 154 5.07 -0.42 -13.36
N LYS A 155 3.96 -1.16 -13.49
CA LYS A 155 2.62 -0.57 -13.65
C LYS A 155 2.20 0.17 -12.38
N LEU A 156 2.38 -0.47 -11.21
CA LEU A 156 2.08 0.19 -9.93
C LEU A 156 2.99 1.39 -9.69
N ASN A 157 4.29 1.28 -10.02
CA ASN A 157 5.23 2.40 -9.90
C ASN A 157 4.76 3.62 -10.72
N ARG A 158 4.32 3.42 -11.96
CA ARG A 158 3.78 4.49 -12.79
C ARG A 158 2.54 5.14 -12.15
N LEU A 159 1.60 4.34 -11.65
CA LEU A 159 0.40 4.83 -10.98
C LEU A 159 0.74 5.58 -9.68
N ILE A 160 1.70 5.10 -8.89
CA ILE A 160 2.21 5.79 -7.70
C ILE A 160 2.68 7.20 -8.05
N LEU A 161 3.45 7.35 -9.14
CA LEU A 161 3.92 8.67 -9.60
C LEU A 161 2.77 9.58 -9.99
N TYR A 162 1.73 9.05 -10.66
CA TYR A 162 0.54 9.83 -11.00
C TYR A 162 -0.18 10.35 -9.77
N TYR A 163 -0.47 9.47 -8.79
CA TYR A 163 -1.15 9.86 -7.56
C TYR A 163 -0.30 10.80 -6.69
N ARG A 164 1.02 10.62 -6.66
CA ARG A 164 1.94 11.54 -6.00
C ARG A 164 1.86 12.95 -6.60
N ASP A 165 1.72 13.04 -7.91
CA ASP A 165 1.76 14.29 -8.67
C ASP A 165 0.34 14.76 -9.06
N TRP A 166 -0.59 14.68 -8.13
CA TRP A 166 -1.97 15.19 -8.23
C TRP A 166 -2.83 14.53 -9.33
N GLY A 167 -2.59 13.28 -9.67
CA GLY A 167 -3.31 12.56 -10.71
C GLY A 167 -2.86 12.92 -12.14
N ARG A 168 -1.75 13.62 -12.30
CA ARG A 168 -1.20 13.95 -13.62
C ARG A 168 -0.52 12.75 -14.25
N ASP A 169 -0.75 12.53 -15.54
CA ASP A 169 0.03 11.61 -16.36
C ASP A 169 1.41 12.23 -16.68
N CYS A 170 2.21 12.40 -15.63
CA CYS A 170 3.54 13.00 -15.73
C CYS A 170 4.59 12.06 -15.14
N ILE A 171 5.56 11.68 -15.97
CA ILE A 171 6.71 10.85 -15.60
C ILE A 171 8.02 11.66 -15.59
N CYS A 172 7.94 12.98 -15.59
CA CYS A 172 9.12 13.83 -15.61
C CYS A 172 9.97 13.62 -14.35
N PRO A 173 11.29 13.45 -14.49
CA PRO A 173 12.18 13.41 -13.34
C PRO A 173 12.08 14.69 -12.51
N SER A 174 12.31 14.58 -11.21
CA SER A 174 12.32 15.74 -10.32
C SER A 174 13.30 16.81 -10.82
N GLY A 175 12.85 18.06 -10.84
CA GLY A 175 13.65 19.20 -11.33
C GLY A 175 13.76 19.34 -12.84
N GLN A 176 13.15 18.45 -13.64
CA GLN A 176 13.10 18.55 -15.10
C GLN A 176 11.66 18.80 -15.54
N ASP A 177 11.35 20.05 -15.87
CA ASP A 177 10.01 20.42 -16.30
C ASP A 177 9.75 20.00 -17.75
N ASN A 178 8.54 19.50 -18.03
CA ASN A 178 8.07 19.11 -19.36
C ASN A 178 9.02 18.18 -20.14
N PHE A 179 9.80 17.32 -19.46
CA PHE A 179 10.73 16.37 -20.08
C PHE A 179 10.01 15.42 -21.07
N CYS A 180 8.80 15.00 -20.76
CA CYS A 180 7.99 14.15 -21.64
C CYS A 180 7.44 14.89 -22.88
N GLY A 181 7.39 16.22 -22.90
CA GLY A 181 6.77 17.02 -23.95
C GLY A 181 5.23 16.96 -23.98
N HIS A 182 4.60 16.25 -23.06
CA HIS A 182 3.15 15.96 -23.06
C HIS A 182 2.42 16.40 -21.78
N ARG A 183 3.06 17.20 -20.96
CA ARG A 183 2.54 17.59 -19.64
C ARG A 183 1.11 18.15 -19.66
N PHE A 184 0.76 18.86 -20.72
CA PHE A 184 -0.51 19.56 -20.87
C PHE A 184 -1.38 19.00 -22.01
N ASP A 185 -1.04 17.82 -22.53
CA ASP A 185 -1.74 17.25 -23.70
C ASP A 185 -2.92 16.36 -23.31
N GLY A 186 -2.93 15.86 -22.08
CA GLY A 186 -3.99 15.01 -21.57
C GLY A 186 -5.33 15.74 -21.48
N GLN A 187 -6.39 15.02 -21.76
CA GLN A 187 -7.77 15.45 -21.51
C GLN A 187 -8.51 14.30 -20.82
N PHE A 188 -9.16 14.58 -19.73
CA PHE A 188 -9.92 13.59 -18.97
C PHE A 188 -11.39 13.95 -18.99
N GLY A 189 -12.21 13.17 -19.73
CA GLY A 189 -13.63 13.43 -19.90
C GLY A 189 -13.90 14.82 -20.51
N GLU A 190 -14.76 15.60 -19.86
CA GLU A 190 -15.12 16.97 -20.25
C GLU A 190 -14.22 18.07 -19.65
N LEU A 191 -13.23 17.68 -18.86
CA LEU A 191 -12.31 18.64 -18.26
C LEU A 191 -11.44 19.32 -19.33
N PRO A 192 -10.98 20.57 -19.08
CA PRO A 192 -10.06 21.24 -19.98
C PRO A 192 -8.79 20.43 -20.22
N LYS A 193 -8.21 20.57 -21.41
CA LYS A 193 -6.92 19.96 -21.73
C LYS A 193 -5.85 20.40 -20.73
N GLY A 194 -5.03 19.45 -20.27
CA GLY A 194 -3.96 19.71 -19.31
C GLY A 194 -4.33 19.46 -17.83
N TYR A 195 -5.53 18.93 -17.60
CA TYR A 195 -5.97 18.47 -16.28
C TYR A 195 -5.83 16.96 -16.13
#